data_1e38c9bf178655a298aaa320da64776a
#
_entry.id   1e38c9bf178655a298aaa320da64776a
#
_cell.length_a   1.000
_cell.length_b   1.000
_cell.length_c   1.000
_cell.angle_alpha   90.00
_cell.angle_beta   90.00
_cell.angle_gamma   90.00
#
_symmetry.space_group_name_H-M   'P 1'
#
loop_
_entity.id
_entity.type
_entity.pdbx_description
1 polymer ?
#
loop_
_entity_poly.entity_id
_entity_poly.type
_entity_poly.pdbx_seq_one_letter_code
_entity_poly.pdbx_strand_id
1 'polypeptide(L)'
;MLALPAALLDALLAHARRESPRECCGVLGGVDGVVTVGLPVENELASPTAFRTAPRSMLAADRALRAAGVELLAVYHSHPTSAATPSATDLRENPHGERVLCVIAGTDGVRAWRLGPTDAAEVPIRVT
;
A
#
# COMPACT_ATOMS: atom_id res chain seq x y z
N MET A 1 -14.73 -1.69 -3.40
CA MET A 1 -13.87 -2.20 -4.49
C MET A 1 -12.83 -1.15 -4.84
N LEU A 2 -11.62 -1.59 -5.14
CA LEU A 2 -10.52 -0.73 -5.59
C LEU A 2 -10.23 -1.03 -7.06
N ALA A 3 -10.38 -0.03 -7.93
CA ALA A 3 -10.01 -0.16 -9.34
C ALA A 3 -8.53 0.24 -9.51
N LEU A 4 -7.70 -0.70 -9.94
CA LEU A 4 -6.25 -0.54 -10.03
C LEU A 4 -5.78 -0.78 -11.47
N PRO A 5 -5.31 0.25 -12.17
CA PRO A 5 -4.77 0.08 -13.53
C PRO A 5 -3.60 -0.91 -13.56
N ALA A 6 -3.56 -1.73 -14.60
CA ALA A 6 -2.53 -2.76 -14.76
C ALA A 6 -1.11 -2.17 -14.71
N ALA A 7 -0.90 -1.00 -15.29
CA ALA A 7 0.40 -0.33 -15.28
C ALA A 7 0.85 0.04 -13.86
N LEU A 8 -0.08 0.44 -12.99
CA LEU A 8 0.23 0.78 -11.59
C LEU A 8 0.45 -0.48 -10.75
N LEU A 9 -0.29 -1.54 -11.03
CA LEU A 9 -0.04 -2.84 -10.42
C LEU A 9 1.36 -3.35 -10.77
N ASP A 10 1.74 -3.26 -12.05
CA ASP A 10 3.07 -3.66 -12.50
C ASP A 10 4.18 -2.85 -11.82
N ALA A 11 3.98 -1.54 -11.67
CA ALA A 11 4.93 -0.66 -10.99
C ALA A 11 5.07 -1.02 -9.49
N LEU A 12 3.97 -1.35 -8.84
CA LEU A 12 3.96 -1.78 -7.44
C LEU A 12 4.73 -3.11 -7.29
N LEU A 13 4.48 -4.07 -8.17
CA LEU A 13 5.18 -5.35 -8.15
C LEU A 13 6.67 -5.19 -8.45
N ALA A 14 7.04 -4.30 -9.38
CA ALA A 14 8.44 -4.00 -9.67
C ALA A 14 9.13 -3.36 -8.44
N HIS A 15 8.44 -2.48 -7.73
CA HIS A 15 8.95 -1.88 -6.49
C HIS A 15 9.19 -2.96 -5.43
N ALA A 16 8.25 -3.88 -5.25
CA ALA A 16 8.39 -4.98 -4.31
C ALA A 16 9.60 -5.86 -4.63
N ARG A 17 9.81 -6.20 -5.90
CA ARG A 17 10.96 -6.99 -6.33
C ARG A 17 12.27 -6.26 -6.11
N ARG A 18 12.30 -4.97 -6.41
CA ARG A 18 13.51 -4.13 -6.29
C ARG A 18 13.98 -4.01 -4.85
N GLU A 19 13.05 -3.95 -3.89
CA GLU A 19 13.36 -3.81 -2.47
C GLU A 19 13.55 -5.13 -1.73
N SER A 20 13.13 -6.26 -2.33
CA SER A 20 13.30 -7.57 -1.72
C SER A 20 14.77 -7.82 -1.32
N PRO A 21 15.07 -8.38 -0.14
CA PRO A 21 14.19 -9.04 0.81
C PRO A 21 13.51 -8.12 1.84
N ARG A 22 13.67 -6.80 1.74
CA ARG A 22 13.01 -5.84 2.62
C ARG A 22 11.58 -5.57 2.15
N GLU A 23 10.71 -5.25 3.08
CA GLU A 23 9.39 -4.76 2.72
C GLU A 23 9.50 -3.41 2.04
N CYS A 24 8.78 -3.22 0.95
CA CYS A 24 8.59 -1.89 0.35
C CYS A 24 7.29 -1.28 0.85
N CYS A 25 7.14 0.02 0.70
CA CYS A 25 5.88 0.69 0.92
C CYS A 25 5.69 1.85 -0.05
N GLY A 26 4.44 2.29 -0.17
CA GLY A 26 4.08 3.39 -1.04
C GLY A 26 2.62 3.77 -0.88
N VAL A 27 2.17 4.69 -1.71
CA VAL A 27 0.80 5.21 -1.67
C VAL A 27 0.12 5.06 -3.02
N LEU A 28 -1.19 4.86 -2.98
CA LEU A 28 -2.06 4.86 -4.15
C LEU A 28 -3.09 5.97 -3.98
N GLY A 29 -3.13 6.88 -4.94
CA GLY A 29 -4.06 8.00 -4.94
C GLY A 29 -5.05 7.91 -6.08
N GLY A 30 -6.18 8.55 -5.92
CA GLY A 30 -7.23 8.58 -6.92
C GLY A 30 -8.50 9.25 -6.44
N VAL A 31 -9.60 8.96 -7.12
CA VAL A 31 -10.93 9.52 -6.79
C VAL A 31 -11.96 8.40 -6.90
N ASP A 32 -12.87 8.36 -5.92
CA ASP A 32 -14.00 7.42 -5.91
C ASP A 32 -13.59 5.95 -6.09
N GLY A 33 -12.52 5.55 -5.40
CA GLY A 33 -12.03 4.18 -5.45
C GLY A 33 -11.29 3.79 -6.73
N VAL A 34 -11.04 4.75 -7.63
CA VAL A 34 -10.27 4.53 -8.86
C VAL A 34 -8.87 5.09 -8.71
N VAL A 35 -7.88 4.21 -8.68
CA VAL A 35 -6.47 4.60 -8.56
C VAL A 35 -5.98 5.20 -9.87
N THR A 36 -5.35 6.37 -9.79
CA THR A 36 -4.75 7.05 -10.94
C THR A 36 -3.27 7.36 -10.75
N VAL A 37 -2.78 7.31 -9.50
CA VAL A 37 -1.39 7.63 -9.15
C VAL A 37 -0.87 6.60 -8.16
N GLY A 38 0.34 6.10 -8.39
CA GLY A 38 1.06 5.27 -7.42
C GLY A 38 2.45 5.86 -7.20
N LEU A 39 2.84 6.02 -5.94
CA LEU A 39 4.12 6.62 -5.57
C LEU A 39 4.84 5.75 -4.55
N PRO A 40 6.11 5.39 -4.79
CA PRO A 40 6.91 4.72 -3.78
C PRO A 40 7.21 5.66 -2.62
N VAL A 41 7.29 5.09 -1.42
CA VAL A 41 7.67 5.80 -0.19
C VAL A 41 8.79 4.99 0.46
N GLU A 42 9.73 5.66 1.09
CA GLU A 42 10.83 4.99 1.77
C GLU A 42 10.32 4.26 3.02
N ASN A 43 10.74 3.01 3.20
CA ASN A 43 10.56 2.27 4.44
C ASN A 43 11.72 2.59 5.38
N GLU A 44 11.49 3.43 6.40
CA GLU A 44 12.58 3.83 7.29
C GLU A 44 13.11 2.70 8.17
N LEU A 45 12.35 1.62 8.33
CA LEU A 45 12.81 0.45 9.09
C LEU A 45 13.77 -0.42 8.28
N ALA A 46 13.69 -0.36 6.94
CA ALA A 46 14.47 -1.20 6.04
C ALA A 46 14.45 -2.70 6.45
N SER A 47 13.27 -3.18 6.88
CA SER A 47 13.09 -4.50 7.50
C SER A 47 12.41 -5.47 6.52
N PRO A 48 12.74 -6.79 6.60
CA PRO A 48 12.03 -7.80 5.82
C PRO A 48 10.66 -8.19 6.41
N THR A 49 10.31 -7.71 7.62
CA THR A 49 9.09 -8.13 8.32
C THR A 49 8.23 -6.99 8.82
N ALA A 50 8.64 -5.74 8.59
CA ALA A 50 7.91 -4.57 9.04
C ALA A 50 8.20 -3.38 8.15
N PHE A 51 7.28 -2.42 8.13
CA PHE A 51 7.51 -1.15 7.46
C PHE A 51 7.00 0.01 8.31
N ARG A 52 7.62 1.17 8.09
CA ARG A 52 7.11 2.45 8.55
C ARG A 52 7.50 3.50 7.52
N THR A 53 6.50 4.25 7.04
CA THR A 53 6.75 5.29 6.04
C THR A 53 7.65 6.38 6.62
N ALA A 54 8.75 6.68 5.93
CA ALA A 54 9.66 7.75 6.34
C ALA A 54 8.92 9.10 6.23
N PRO A 55 8.94 9.95 7.28
CA PRO A 55 8.12 11.16 7.30
C PRO A 55 8.35 12.12 6.13
N ARG A 56 9.59 12.35 5.71
CA ARG A 56 9.88 13.23 4.57
C ARG A 56 9.37 12.65 3.26
N SER A 57 9.53 11.35 3.08
CA SER A 57 9.07 10.65 1.88
C SER A 57 7.55 10.67 1.81
N MET A 58 6.88 10.43 2.94
CA MET A 58 5.42 10.48 3.01
C MET A 58 4.89 11.89 2.78
N LEU A 59 5.55 12.91 3.31
CA LEU A 59 5.17 14.30 3.07
C LEU A 59 5.28 14.67 1.59
N ALA A 60 6.34 14.23 0.90
CA ALA A 60 6.51 14.46 -0.53
C ALA A 60 5.41 13.77 -1.34
N ALA A 61 5.05 12.53 -0.97
CA ALA A 61 3.96 11.80 -1.61
C ALA A 61 2.62 12.50 -1.40
N ASP A 62 2.33 12.95 -0.18
CA ASP A 62 1.10 13.68 0.14
C ASP A 62 0.98 14.96 -0.69
N ARG A 63 2.07 15.72 -0.80
CA ARG A 63 2.10 16.94 -1.64
C ARG A 63 1.84 16.62 -3.11
N ALA A 64 2.41 15.54 -3.62
CA ALA A 64 2.22 15.11 -5.01
C ALA A 64 0.76 14.71 -5.26
N LEU A 65 0.12 14.01 -4.34
CA LEU A 65 -1.30 13.66 -4.45
C LEU A 65 -2.18 14.91 -4.45
N ARG A 66 -1.91 15.86 -3.58
CA ARG A 66 -2.66 17.12 -3.53
C ARG A 66 -2.49 17.92 -4.82
N ALA A 67 -1.28 17.99 -5.34
CA ALA A 67 -0.99 18.68 -6.61
C ALA A 67 -1.73 18.01 -7.79
N ALA A 68 -1.91 16.71 -7.74
CA ALA A 68 -2.66 15.96 -8.76
C ALA A 68 -4.18 16.04 -8.57
N GLY A 69 -4.67 16.65 -7.48
CA GLY A 69 -6.10 16.77 -7.19
C GLY A 69 -6.76 15.47 -6.81
N VAL A 70 -6.00 14.52 -6.25
CA VAL A 70 -6.51 13.21 -5.83
C VAL A 70 -6.38 13.02 -4.32
N GLU A 71 -7.10 12.03 -3.81
CA GLU A 71 -7.03 11.66 -2.39
C GLU A 71 -6.20 10.38 -2.20
N LEU A 72 -5.73 10.17 -0.98
CA LEU A 72 -5.05 8.94 -0.59
C LEU A 72 -6.09 7.83 -0.45
N LEU A 73 -6.06 6.84 -1.35
CA LEU A 73 -7.00 5.71 -1.34
C LEU A 73 -6.44 4.52 -0.58
N ALA A 74 -5.13 4.29 -0.70
CA ALA A 74 -4.49 3.13 -0.08
C ALA A 74 -3.01 3.40 0.21
N VAL A 75 -2.50 2.72 1.23
CA VAL A 75 -1.07 2.56 1.45
C VAL A 75 -0.74 1.10 1.11
N TYR A 76 0.28 0.89 0.28
CA TYR A 76 0.70 -0.46 -0.07
C TYR A 76 2.01 -0.81 0.63
N HIS A 77 2.20 -2.09 0.88
CA HIS A 77 3.49 -2.65 1.29
C HIS A 77 3.62 -4.08 0.77
N SER A 78 4.83 -4.63 0.86
CA SER A 78 5.09 -5.99 0.43
C SER A 78 5.35 -6.92 1.61
N HIS A 79 4.96 -8.18 1.44
CA HIS A 79 5.36 -9.30 2.29
C HIS A 79 6.27 -10.20 1.45
N PRO A 80 7.60 -10.01 1.50
CA PRO A 80 8.51 -10.71 0.57
C PRO A 80 8.47 -12.24 0.70
N THR A 81 8.15 -12.76 1.89
CA THR A 81 8.19 -14.21 2.15
C THR A 81 6.89 -14.77 2.70
N SER A 82 5.81 -14.00 2.71
CA SER A 82 4.52 -14.46 3.25
C SER A 82 3.35 -14.03 2.36
N ALA A 83 2.17 -14.55 2.69
CA ALA A 83 0.94 -14.24 1.94
C ALA A 83 0.53 -12.76 2.09
N ALA A 84 -0.29 -12.29 1.16
CA ALA A 84 -0.82 -10.92 1.13
C ALA A 84 -1.96 -10.71 2.14
N THR A 85 -1.77 -11.18 3.37
CA THR A 85 -2.72 -11.08 4.46
C THR A 85 -2.15 -10.19 5.56
N PRO A 86 -2.94 -9.29 6.15
CA PRO A 86 -2.43 -8.40 7.19
C PRO A 86 -1.85 -9.16 8.38
N SER A 87 -0.69 -8.73 8.85
CA SER A 87 -0.07 -9.25 10.05
C SER A 87 -0.66 -8.57 11.29
N ALA A 88 -0.37 -9.13 12.49
CA ALA A 88 -0.75 -8.47 13.74
C ALA A 88 -0.13 -7.07 13.85
N THR A 89 1.09 -6.91 13.36
CA THR A 89 1.78 -5.61 13.30
C THR A 89 1.05 -4.64 12.36
N ASP A 90 0.61 -5.10 11.19
CA ASP A 90 -0.15 -4.28 10.24
C ASP A 90 -1.43 -3.72 10.88
N LEU A 91 -2.14 -4.55 11.63
CA LEU A 91 -3.36 -4.12 12.33
C LEU A 91 -3.06 -3.14 13.44
N ARG A 92 -2.05 -3.44 14.27
CA ARG A 92 -1.71 -2.65 15.46
C ARG A 92 -1.16 -1.28 15.11
N GLU A 93 -0.37 -1.19 14.05
CA GLU A 93 0.38 0.02 13.69
C GLU A 93 -0.22 0.79 12.51
N ASN A 94 -1.48 0.51 12.14
CA ASN A 94 -2.15 1.24 11.09
C ASN A 94 -2.55 2.65 11.56
N PRO A 95 -1.89 3.73 11.06
CA PRO A 95 -2.20 5.09 11.49
C PRO A 95 -3.40 5.70 10.77
N HIS A 96 -3.90 5.05 9.72
CA HIS A 96 -4.91 5.62 8.84
C HIS A 96 -6.35 5.18 9.14
N GLY A 97 -6.53 4.18 10.00
CA GLY A 97 -7.84 3.61 10.27
C GLY A 97 -8.46 2.93 9.06
N GLU A 98 -9.80 2.86 9.03
CA GLU A 98 -10.53 2.15 7.98
C GLU A 98 -10.71 2.96 6.69
N ARG A 99 -10.45 4.25 6.71
CA ARG A 99 -10.68 5.15 5.57
C ARG A 99 -9.70 4.93 4.43
N VAL A 100 -8.48 4.53 4.75
CA VAL A 100 -7.42 4.28 3.77
C VAL A 100 -7.18 2.77 3.74
N LEU A 101 -7.29 2.18 2.55
CA LEU A 101 -7.10 0.74 2.39
C LEU A 101 -5.65 0.35 2.57
N CYS A 102 -5.43 -0.91 2.94
CA CYS A 102 -4.11 -1.53 2.98
C CYS A 102 -4.00 -2.48 1.79
N VAL A 103 -3.04 -2.24 0.91
CA VAL A 103 -2.76 -3.11 -0.23
C VAL A 103 -1.46 -3.86 0.05
N ILE A 104 -1.47 -5.17 -0.05
CA ILE A 104 -0.32 -6.02 0.26
C ILE A 104 0.06 -6.83 -0.97
N ALA A 105 1.33 -6.76 -1.36
CA ALA A 105 1.92 -7.62 -2.37
C ALA A 105 2.66 -8.75 -1.64
N GLY A 106 2.05 -9.93 -1.63
CA GLY A 106 2.60 -11.11 -0.97
C GLY A 106 2.98 -12.21 -1.96
N THR A 107 3.34 -13.37 -1.43
CA THR A 107 3.74 -14.53 -2.24
C THR A 107 2.59 -15.12 -3.05
N ASP A 108 1.35 -14.85 -2.66
CA ASP A 108 0.12 -15.33 -3.30
C ASP A 108 -0.58 -14.28 -4.17
N GLY A 109 0.05 -13.15 -4.41
CA GLY A 109 -0.51 -12.08 -5.24
C GLY A 109 -0.72 -10.77 -4.48
N VAL A 110 -1.55 -9.89 -5.04
CA VAL A 110 -1.84 -8.58 -4.45
C VAL A 110 -3.29 -8.55 -3.96
N ARG A 111 -3.47 -8.18 -2.71
CA ARG A 111 -4.80 -8.12 -2.07
C ARG A 111 -4.97 -6.81 -1.33
N ALA A 112 -6.21 -6.33 -1.29
CA ALA A 112 -6.58 -5.09 -0.60
C ALA A 112 -7.44 -5.40 0.62
N TRP A 113 -7.24 -4.64 1.69
CA TRP A 113 -7.88 -4.86 2.97
C TRP A 113 -8.36 -3.56 3.60
N ARG A 114 -9.49 -3.63 4.29
CA ARG A 114 -9.92 -2.59 5.22
C ARG A 114 -9.52 -3.04 6.61
N LEU A 115 -8.65 -2.27 7.26
CA LEU A 115 -8.11 -2.64 8.56
C LEU A 115 -8.92 -1.99 9.69
N GLY A 116 -9.53 -2.83 10.53
CA GLY A 116 -10.09 -2.42 11.81
C GLY A 116 -9.05 -2.51 12.92
N PRO A 117 -9.43 -2.22 14.18
CA PRO A 117 -8.49 -2.26 15.30
C PRO A 117 -7.93 -3.67 15.59
N THR A 118 -8.73 -4.71 15.34
CA THR A 118 -8.38 -6.09 15.67
C THR A 118 -8.65 -7.07 14.55
N ASP A 119 -9.24 -6.63 13.45
CA ASP A 119 -9.64 -7.49 12.34
C ASP A 119 -9.41 -6.79 11.00
N ALA A 120 -9.55 -7.55 9.92
CA ALA A 120 -9.42 -7.04 8.56
C ALA A 120 -10.50 -7.65 7.67
N ALA A 121 -11.04 -6.86 6.74
CA ALA A 121 -11.97 -7.31 5.73
C ALA A 121 -11.35 -7.12 4.35
N GLU A 122 -11.32 -8.17 3.56
CA GLU A 122 -10.79 -8.07 2.20
C GLU A 122 -11.72 -7.25 1.31
N VAL A 123 -11.09 -6.39 0.49
CA VAL A 123 -11.77 -5.53 -0.49
C VAL A 123 -11.38 -6.01 -1.87
N PRO A 124 -12.34 -6.28 -2.77
CA PRO A 124 -11.99 -6.72 -4.13
C PRO A 124 -11.17 -5.68 -4.88
N ILE A 125 -10.15 -6.16 -5.61
CA ILE A 125 -9.40 -5.36 -6.56
C ILE A 125 -9.88 -5.69 -7.97
N ARG A 126 -10.21 -4.66 -8.74
CA ARG A 126 -10.46 -4.80 -10.18
C ARG A 126 -9.29 -4.21 -10.93
N VAL A 127 -8.57 -5.04 -11.66
CA VAL A 127 -7.46 -4.59 -12.51
C VAL A 127 -8.02 -4.02 -13.81
N THR A 128 -7.66 -2.84 -14.13
CA THR A 128 -8.10 -2.10 -15.34
C THR A 128 -6.90 -1.70 -16.21
#